data_6e627ddcc9d238e61c453ac9ef40147e
#
_entry.id   6e627ddcc9d238e61c453ac9ef40147e
#
_cell.length_a   1.000
_cell.length_b   1.000
_cell.length_c   1.000
_cell.angle_alpha   90.00
_cell.angle_beta   90.00
_cell.angle_gamma   90.00
#
_symmetry.space_group_name_H-M   'P 1'
#
loop_
_entity.id
_entity.type
_entity.pdbx_description
1 polymer ?
#
loop_
_entity_poly.entity_id
_entity_poly.type
_entity_poly.pdbx_seq_one_letter_code
_entity_poly.pdbx_strand_id
1 'polypeptide(L)'
;MSSTKELQEEANDFLTIGFQMKKRFLVTLLLLSVIGLSQAADTAPAKQDPIWLTQARASIKAEKYDQAVQQLQAANETSSADWNNLLGYSLRKKQPPDLVGAEKYYQAALKIEPSHRGALEYYGKLKLINNDLPGAEALLARLDKACTFGCEEYSDLKEAVQKYKSKK
;
A
#
# COMPACT_ATOMS: atom_id res chain seq x y z
N MET A 1 12.06 -0.87 -86.57
CA MET A 1 10.79 -0.39 -85.98
C MET A 1 10.40 -1.11 -84.66
N SER A 2 11.36 -1.60 -83.90
CA SER A 2 11.08 -2.31 -82.64
C SER A 2 11.37 -1.46 -81.39
N SER A 3 12.27 -0.50 -81.49
CA SER A 3 12.81 0.23 -80.38
C SER A 3 11.85 1.24 -79.69
N THR A 4 10.84 1.77 -80.43
CA THR A 4 9.96 2.78 -79.86
C THR A 4 8.78 2.20 -79.09
N LYS A 5 8.42 0.93 -79.29
CA LYS A 5 7.39 0.25 -78.45
C LYS A 5 7.87 -0.18 -77.14
N GLU A 6 9.14 -0.66 -77.03
CA GLU A 6 9.73 -1.05 -75.73
C GLU A 6 9.89 0.14 -74.82
N LEU A 7 10.35 1.28 -75.31
CA LEU A 7 10.47 2.52 -74.54
C LEU A 7 9.11 3.06 -74.05
N GLN A 8 8.02 2.81 -74.79
CA GLN A 8 6.68 3.24 -74.46
C GLN A 8 6.07 2.35 -73.36
N GLU A 9 6.41 1.07 -73.36
CA GLU A 9 5.97 0.09 -72.35
C GLU A 9 6.65 0.31 -71.01
N GLU A 10 7.95 0.58 -70.97
CA GLU A 10 8.68 0.92 -69.74
C GLU A 10 8.21 2.25 -69.11
N ALA A 11 7.85 3.24 -69.94
CA ALA A 11 7.34 4.52 -69.44
C ALA A 11 5.95 4.39 -68.77
N ASN A 12 5.10 3.48 -69.28
CA ASN A 12 3.81 3.22 -68.69
C ASN A 12 3.88 2.45 -67.39
N ASP A 13 4.85 1.53 -67.25
CA ASP A 13 5.07 0.81 -65.98
C ASP A 13 5.58 1.73 -64.89
N PHE A 14 6.45 2.67 -65.20
CA PHE A 14 6.95 3.65 -64.25
C PHE A 14 5.83 4.57 -63.72
N LEU A 15 4.90 4.99 -64.60
CA LEU A 15 3.74 5.82 -64.23
C LEU A 15 2.76 5.05 -63.36
N THR A 16 2.56 3.76 -63.65
CA THR A 16 1.63 2.91 -62.88
C THR A 16 2.17 2.60 -61.48
N ILE A 17 3.43 2.34 -61.34
CA ILE A 17 4.14 2.11 -60.04
C ILE A 17 4.09 3.39 -59.18
N GLY A 18 4.39 4.54 -59.77
CA GLY A 18 4.32 5.85 -59.07
C GLY A 18 2.92 6.21 -58.59
N PHE A 19 1.88 5.86 -59.35
CA PHE A 19 0.48 6.09 -58.97
C PHE A 19 0.01 5.16 -57.85
N GLN A 20 0.43 3.90 -57.86
CA GLN A 20 0.12 2.94 -56.79
C GLN A 20 0.87 3.29 -55.46
N MET A 21 2.08 3.78 -55.55
CA MET A 21 2.80 4.24 -54.36
C MET A 21 2.14 5.46 -53.72
N LYS A 22 1.66 6.43 -54.47
CA LYS A 22 0.94 7.61 -53.97
C LYS A 22 -0.37 7.20 -53.27
N LYS A 23 -1.12 6.21 -53.79
CA LYS A 23 -2.32 5.70 -53.15
C LYS A 23 -2.04 4.94 -51.85
N ARG A 24 -0.97 4.17 -51.81
CA ARG A 24 -0.52 3.47 -50.56
C ARG A 24 -0.05 4.44 -49.49
N PHE A 25 0.66 5.49 -49.86
CA PHE A 25 1.10 6.54 -48.90
C PHE A 25 -0.10 7.35 -48.37
N LEU A 26 -1.11 7.64 -49.15
CA LEU A 26 -2.31 8.36 -48.72
C LEU A 26 -3.19 7.51 -47.80
N VAL A 27 -3.30 6.20 -48.03
CA VAL A 27 -4.05 5.29 -47.15
C VAL A 27 -3.32 5.05 -45.83
N THR A 28 -1.99 4.95 -45.84
CA THR A 28 -1.21 4.82 -44.59
C THR A 28 -1.18 6.10 -43.77
N LEU A 29 -1.24 7.27 -44.41
CA LEU A 29 -1.30 8.54 -43.68
C LEU A 29 -2.67 8.78 -43.03
N LEU A 30 -3.75 8.23 -43.62
CA LEU A 30 -5.12 8.35 -43.09
C LEU A 30 -5.38 7.37 -41.90
N LEU A 31 -4.62 6.26 -41.84
CA LEU A 31 -4.74 5.29 -40.74
C LEU A 31 -3.93 5.66 -39.49
N LEU A 32 -2.99 6.60 -39.58
CA LEU A 32 -2.18 7.09 -38.48
C LEU A 32 -2.85 8.21 -37.67
N SER A 33 -3.96 8.74 -38.09
CA SER A 33 -4.66 9.86 -37.42
C SER A 33 -5.72 9.44 -36.40
N VAL A 34 -5.89 8.13 -36.09
CA VAL A 34 -6.88 7.62 -35.14
C VAL A 34 -6.21 7.12 -33.82
N ILE A 35 -4.90 7.21 -33.72
CA ILE A 35 -4.19 6.84 -32.48
C ILE A 35 -3.82 8.13 -31.72
N GLY A 36 -4.78 8.71 -31.02
CA GLY A 36 -4.47 9.95 -30.36
C GLY A 36 -5.50 10.50 -29.40
N LEU A 37 -6.34 9.63 -28.80
CA LEU A 37 -7.12 9.99 -27.61
C LEU A 37 -7.12 8.81 -26.65
N SER A 38 -5.93 8.36 -26.27
CA SER A 38 -5.77 7.75 -24.97
C SER A 38 -5.99 8.89 -23.99
N GLN A 39 -7.21 9.03 -23.49
CA GLN A 39 -7.43 9.72 -22.24
C GLN A 39 -6.55 9.00 -21.23
N ALA A 40 -5.42 9.64 -20.88
CA ALA A 40 -4.78 9.36 -19.62
C ALA A 40 -5.87 9.57 -18.58
N ALA A 41 -6.46 8.47 -18.09
CA ALA A 41 -7.21 8.53 -16.87
C ALA A 41 -6.27 9.20 -15.87
N ASP A 42 -6.64 10.39 -15.41
CA ASP A 42 -6.03 11.04 -14.27
C ASP A 42 -6.25 10.10 -13.06
N THR A 43 -5.45 9.04 -12.99
CA THR A 43 -5.23 8.33 -11.74
C THR A 43 -4.44 9.32 -10.90
N ALA A 44 -5.15 10.02 -10.02
CA ALA A 44 -4.51 10.81 -8.98
C ALA A 44 -3.35 9.97 -8.41
N PRO A 45 -2.14 10.52 -8.31
CA PRO A 45 -1.00 9.73 -7.84
C PRO A 45 -1.36 9.11 -6.50
N ALA A 46 -1.25 7.78 -6.40
CA ALA A 46 -1.51 7.07 -5.17
C ALA A 46 -0.73 7.78 -4.06
N LYS A 47 -1.42 8.19 -3.00
CA LYS A 47 -0.82 8.91 -1.89
C LYS A 47 0.30 8.04 -1.33
N GLN A 48 1.53 8.41 -1.59
CA GLN A 48 2.69 7.66 -1.10
C GLN A 48 2.74 7.74 0.42
N ASP A 49 2.98 6.61 1.07
CA ASP A 49 3.22 6.59 2.51
C ASP A 49 4.40 7.52 2.85
N PRO A 50 4.32 8.27 3.96
CA PRO A 50 5.44 9.05 4.43
C PRO A 50 6.70 8.20 4.60
N ILE A 51 7.87 8.79 4.32
CA ILE A 51 9.16 8.07 4.38
C ILE A 51 9.37 7.42 5.77
N TRP A 52 9.03 8.11 6.84
CA TRP A 52 9.16 7.59 8.20
C TRP A 52 8.34 6.30 8.42
N LEU A 53 7.13 6.24 7.83
CA LEU A 53 6.24 5.09 7.95
C LEU A 53 6.83 3.87 7.26
N THR A 54 7.32 4.04 6.04
CA THR A 54 7.98 2.98 5.27
C THR A 54 9.23 2.47 5.97
N GLN A 55 10.07 3.37 6.50
CA GLN A 55 11.28 3.02 7.23
C GLN A 55 10.98 2.27 8.53
N ALA A 56 10.03 2.76 9.33
CA ALA A 56 9.65 2.12 10.57
C ALA A 56 9.06 0.72 10.33
N ARG A 57 8.17 0.56 9.35
CA ARG A 57 7.62 -0.75 8.96
C ARG A 57 8.72 -1.72 8.50
N ALA A 58 9.71 -1.25 7.73
CA ALA A 58 10.84 -2.07 7.30
C ALA A 58 11.69 -2.55 8.49
N SER A 59 11.98 -1.67 9.45
CA SER A 59 12.72 -2.02 10.66
C SER A 59 11.95 -3.01 11.55
N ILE A 60 10.64 -2.81 11.69
CA ILE A 60 9.75 -3.72 12.42
C ILE A 60 9.70 -5.10 11.76
N LYS A 61 9.57 -5.16 10.44
CA LYS A 61 9.58 -6.41 9.67
C LYS A 61 10.90 -7.18 9.83
N ALA A 62 12.02 -6.44 9.96
CA ALA A 62 13.34 -7.00 10.21
C ALA A 62 13.60 -7.28 11.71
N GLU A 63 12.59 -7.14 12.58
CA GLU A 63 12.66 -7.29 14.05
C GLU A 63 13.68 -6.37 14.74
N LYS A 64 14.09 -5.28 14.06
CA LYS A 64 15.00 -4.26 14.57
C LYS A 64 14.23 -3.20 15.36
N TYR A 65 13.65 -3.60 16.48
CA TYR A 65 12.69 -2.76 17.22
C TYR A 65 13.33 -1.50 17.81
N ASP A 66 14.58 -1.56 18.30
CA ASP A 66 15.27 -0.36 18.80
C ASP A 66 15.54 0.65 17.68
N GLN A 67 15.86 0.17 16.47
CA GLN A 67 16.00 1.04 15.29
C GLN A 67 14.65 1.66 14.90
N ALA A 68 13.55 0.89 14.94
CA ALA A 68 12.22 1.41 14.67
C ALA A 68 11.83 2.51 15.69
N VAL A 69 12.13 2.31 16.98
CA VAL A 69 11.91 3.33 18.03
C VAL A 69 12.67 4.61 17.71
N GLN A 70 13.96 4.52 17.37
CA GLN A 70 14.78 5.69 17.02
C GLN A 70 14.23 6.43 15.79
N GLN A 71 13.87 5.72 14.73
CA GLN A 71 13.29 6.30 13.51
C GLN A 71 11.96 7.00 13.78
N LEU A 72 11.07 6.37 14.54
CA LEU A 72 9.77 6.94 14.91
C LEU A 72 9.96 8.18 15.79
N GLN A 73 10.83 8.12 16.80
CA GLN A 73 11.11 9.28 17.64
C GLN A 73 11.71 10.45 16.87
N ALA A 74 12.59 10.18 15.89
CA ALA A 74 13.16 11.22 15.03
C ALA A 74 12.10 11.87 14.11
N ALA A 75 11.13 11.09 13.63
CA ALA A 75 10.02 11.60 12.82
C ALA A 75 9.05 12.49 13.61
N ASN A 76 8.85 12.20 14.89
CA ASN A 76 8.04 12.99 15.84
C ASN A 76 6.61 13.30 15.36
N GLU A 77 5.95 12.36 14.66
CA GLU A 77 4.61 12.52 14.08
C GLU A 77 3.50 12.20 15.11
N THR A 78 3.55 12.88 16.25
CA THR A 78 2.71 12.59 17.43
C THR A 78 1.21 12.70 17.19
N SER A 79 0.78 13.42 16.15
CA SER A 79 -0.63 13.54 15.72
C SER A 79 -1.11 12.37 14.85
N SER A 80 -0.23 11.46 14.44
CA SER A 80 -0.57 10.29 13.64
C SER A 80 -0.91 9.09 14.53
N ALA A 81 -2.07 8.47 14.29
CA ALA A 81 -2.44 7.22 14.97
C ALA A 81 -1.50 6.07 14.61
N ASP A 82 -1.13 5.94 13.33
CA ASP A 82 -0.14 4.96 12.86
C ASP A 82 1.21 5.12 13.56
N TRP A 83 1.71 6.35 13.69
CA TRP A 83 2.97 6.62 14.36
C TRP A 83 2.94 6.17 15.82
N ASN A 84 1.89 6.55 16.55
CA ASN A 84 1.71 6.13 17.94
C ASN A 84 1.59 4.60 18.06
N ASN A 85 0.80 3.97 17.19
CA ASN A 85 0.67 2.51 17.16
C ASN A 85 1.99 1.79 16.94
N LEU A 86 2.77 2.21 15.93
CA LEU A 86 4.05 1.57 15.60
C LEU A 86 5.11 1.79 16.69
N LEU A 87 5.11 2.97 17.34
CA LEU A 87 6.00 3.24 18.45
C LEU A 87 5.63 2.36 19.66
N GLY A 88 4.34 2.26 20.00
CA GLY A 88 3.85 1.36 21.04
C GLY A 88 4.21 -0.11 20.76
N TYR A 89 4.05 -0.56 19.51
CA TYR A 89 4.42 -1.90 19.08
C TYR A 89 5.93 -2.15 19.26
N SER A 90 6.76 -1.23 18.80
CA SER A 90 8.22 -1.35 18.87
C SER A 90 8.73 -1.37 20.31
N LEU A 91 8.16 -0.52 21.18
CA LEU A 91 8.48 -0.49 22.62
C LEU A 91 8.10 -1.80 23.32
N ARG A 92 6.95 -2.40 22.95
CA ARG A 92 6.53 -3.69 23.52
C ARG A 92 7.41 -4.85 23.06
N LYS A 93 7.97 -4.78 21.84
CA LYS A 93 8.72 -5.87 21.22
C LYS A 93 10.22 -5.79 21.42
N LYS A 94 10.79 -4.61 21.67
CA LYS A 94 12.21 -4.44 21.93
C LYS A 94 12.69 -5.21 23.17
N GLN A 95 13.99 -5.32 23.35
CA GLN A 95 14.61 -5.97 24.51
C GLN A 95 15.52 -4.99 25.29
N PRO A 96 15.29 -4.78 26.60
CA PRO A 96 14.10 -5.20 27.36
C PRO A 96 12.83 -4.45 26.90
N PRO A 97 11.62 -5.03 27.04
CA PRO A 97 10.38 -4.38 26.62
C PRO A 97 10.02 -3.22 27.54
N ASP A 98 9.52 -2.13 26.95
CA ASP A 98 8.91 -1.02 27.69
C ASP A 98 7.37 -1.11 27.56
N LEU A 99 6.76 -1.87 28.45
CA LEU A 99 5.31 -2.11 28.43
C LEU A 99 4.51 -0.87 28.84
N VAL A 100 5.07 -0.03 29.74
CA VAL A 100 4.42 1.21 30.19
C VAL A 100 4.41 2.24 29.07
N GLY A 101 5.53 2.43 28.40
CA GLY A 101 5.63 3.28 27.22
C GLY A 101 4.72 2.79 26.09
N ALA A 102 4.68 1.49 25.83
CA ALA A 102 3.82 0.89 24.82
C ALA A 102 2.34 1.20 25.09
N GLU A 103 1.87 1.02 26.34
CA GLU A 103 0.49 1.32 26.72
C GLU A 103 0.13 2.78 26.47
N LYS A 104 0.99 3.71 26.89
CA LYS A 104 0.81 5.15 26.65
C LYS A 104 0.59 5.47 25.15
N TYR A 105 1.39 4.89 24.29
CA TYR A 105 1.30 5.17 22.86
C TYR A 105 0.10 4.49 22.19
N TYR A 106 -0.30 3.29 22.60
CA TYR A 106 -1.56 2.70 22.12
C TYR A 106 -2.78 3.52 22.54
N GLN A 107 -2.80 4.03 23.78
CA GLN A 107 -3.85 4.93 24.24
C GLN A 107 -3.88 6.23 23.41
N ALA A 108 -2.70 6.81 23.09
CA ALA A 108 -2.62 7.99 22.24
C ALA A 108 -3.13 7.71 20.82
N ALA A 109 -2.77 6.57 20.22
CA ALA A 109 -3.29 6.15 18.93
C ALA A 109 -4.83 6.07 18.94
N LEU A 110 -5.41 5.42 19.97
CA LEU A 110 -6.86 5.26 20.09
C LEU A 110 -7.61 6.53 20.51
N LYS A 111 -6.91 7.54 21.03
CA LYS A 111 -7.47 8.87 21.25
C LYS A 111 -7.60 9.65 19.94
N ILE A 112 -6.64 9.48 19.03
CA ILE A 112 -6.62 10.12 17.70
C ILE A 112 -7.63 9.41 16.78
N GLU A 113 -7.57 8.07 16.74
CA GLU A 113 -8.42 7.22 15.91
C GLU A 113 -9.00 6.06 16.75
N PRO A 114 -10.22 6.23 17.29
CA PRO A 114 -10.82 5.23 18.20
C PRO A 114 -11.05 3.84 17.57
N SER A 115 -11.09 3.75 16.24
CA SER A 115 -11.26 2.52 15.47
C SER A 115 -9.98 1.99 14.84
N HIS A 116 -8.81 2.52 15.19
CA HIS A 116 -7.51 2.09 14.65
C HIS A 116 -7.24 0.63 14.96
N ARG A 117 -7.43 -0.25 13.97
CA ARG A 117 -7.45 -1.71 14.15
C ARG A 117 -6.16 -2.26 14.76
N GLY A 118 -4.99 -1.87 14.22
CA GLY A 118 -3.71 -2.31 14.77
C GLY A 118 -3.49 -1.88 16.24
N ALA A 119 -3.94 -0.67 16.64
CA ALA A 119 -3.81 -0.23 18.02
C ALA A 119 -4.75 -1.00 18.96
N LEU A 120 -5.98 -1.32 18.52
CA LEU A 120 -6.90 -2.16 19.27
C LEU A 120 -6.35 -3.57 19.49
N GLU A 121 -5.79 -4.17 18.44
CA GLU A 121 -5.17 -5.50 18.49
C GLU A 121 -3.95 -5.52 19.44
N TYR A 122 -2.99 -4.64 19.20
CA TYR A 122 -1.72 -4.70 19.94
C TYR A 122 -1.88 -4.27 21.38
N TYR A 123 -2.77 -3.33 21.66
CA TYR A 123 -3.12 -2.98 23.03
C TYR A 123 -3.86 -4.13 23.74
N GLY A 124 -4.77 -4.82 23.05
CA GLY A 124 -5.40 -6.02 23.57
C GLY A 124 -4.38 -7.11 23.93
N LYS A 125 -3.40 -7.37 23.07
CA LYS A 125 -2.30 -8.29 23.35
C LYS A 125 -1.44 -7.81 24.54
N LEU A 126 -1.22 -6.51 24.69
CA LEU A 126 -0.51 -5.95 25.86
C LEU A 126 -1.32 -6.15 27.16
N LYS A 127 -2.65 -5.97 27.13
CA LYS A 127 -3.53 -6.25 28.29
C LYS A 127 -3.40 -7.70 28.76
N LEU A 128 -3.30 -8.67 27.85
CA LEU A 128 -3.04 -10.06 28.22
C LEU A 128 -1.68 -10.29 28.86
N ILE A 129 -0.63 -9.59 28.41
CA ILE A 129 0.69 -9.63 29.03
C ILE A 129 0.62 -9.11 30.50
N ASN A 130 -0.18 -8.08 30.72
CA ASN A 130 -0.40 -7.49 32.04
C ASN A 130 -1.45 -8.27 32.89
N ASN A 131 -1.89 -9.45 32.45
CA ASN A 131 -2.94 -10.27 33.09
C ASN A 131 -4.32 -9.57 33.21
N ASP A 132 -4.59 -8.57 32.37
CA ASP A 132 -5.85 -7.85 32.28
C ASP A 132 -6.74 -8.45 31.17
N LEU A 133 -7.32 -9.62 31.43
CA LEU A 133 -8.24 -10.28 30.50
C LEU A 133 -9.49 -9.43 30.21
N PRO A 134 -10.16 -8.80 31.21
CA PRO A 134 -11.30 -7.93 30.91
C PRO A 134 -10.96 -6.77 29.99
N GLY A 135 -9.80 -6.13 30.17
CA GLY A 135 -9.32 -5.07 29.28
C GLY A 135 -9.07 -5.57 27.84
N ALA A 136 -8.49 -6.76 27.69
CA ALA A 136 -8.29 -7.37 26.39
C ALA A 136 -9.61 -7.69 25.66
N GLU A 137 -10.61 -8.22 26.39
CA GLU A 137 -11.95 -8.52 25.85
C GLU A 137 -12.70 -7.25 25.43
N ALA A 138 -12.56 -6.17 26.19
CA ALA A 138 -13.15 -4.88 25.85
C ALA A 138 -12.56 -4.32 24.54
N LEU A 139 -11.25 -4.47 24.33
CA LEU A 139 -10.57 -4.08 23.09
C LEU A 139 -10.97 -4.98 21.92
N LEU A 140 -11.13 -6.29 22.14
CA LEU A 140 -11.62 -7.22 21.13
C LEU A 140 -13.05 -6.87 20.70
N ALA A 141 -13.93 -6.52 21.63
CA ALA A 141 -15.30 -6.09 21.30
C ALA A 141 -15.34 -4.78 20.50
N ARG A 142 -14.40 -3.85 20.75
CA ARG A 142 -14.24 -2.64 19.92
C ARG A 142 -13.73 -2.98 18.52
N LEU A 143 -12.80 -3.92 18.44
CA LEU A 143 -12.22 -4.37 17.16
C LEU A 143 -13.25 -5.09 16.31
N ASP A 144 -14.13 -5.89 16.91
CA ASP A 144 -15.27 -6.53 16.23
C ASP A 144 -16.15 -5.49 15.51
N LYS A 145 -16.46 -4.38 16.19
CA LYS A 145 -17.21 -3.27 15.60
C LYS A 145 -16.46 -2.53 14.50
N ALA A 146 -15.14 -2.45 14.58
CA ALA A 146 -14.29 -1.79 13.58
C ALA A 146 -14.07 -2.66 12.31
N CYS A 147 -14.38 -3.96 12.38
CA CYS A 147 -14.15 -4.95 11.32
C CYS A 147 -15.47 -5.52 10.80
N THR A 148 -16.22 -4.75 10.02
CA THR A 148 -17.60 -5.08 9.59
C THR A 148 -17.72 -6.42 8.86
N PHE A 149 -16.69 -6.87 8.16
CA PHE A 149 -16.66 -8.14 7.41
C PHE A 149 -15.54 -9.10 7.88
N GLY A 150 -15.05 -8.89 9.11
CA GLY A 150 -13.87 -9.56 9.62
C GLY A 150 -12.58 -8.86 9.17
N CYS A 151 -11.52 -9.06 9.94
CA CYS A 151 -10.16 -8.58 9.63
C CYS A 151 -9.15 -9.46 10.36
N GLU A 152 -7.90 -9.41 9.91
CA GLU A 152 -6.80 -10.17 10.49
C GLU A 152 -6.58 -9.80 11.96
N GLU A 153 -6.60 -8.52 12.27
CA GLU A 153 -6.39 -7.99 13.62
C GLU A 153 -7.41 -8.53 14.63
N TYR A 154 -8.69 -8.68 14.21
CA TYR A 154 -9.72 -9.29 15.04
C TYR A 154 -9.45 -10.77 15.30
N SER A 155 -9.12 -11.51 14.25
CA SER A 155 -8.81 -12.94 14.33
C SER A 155 -7.62 -13.20 15.26
N ASP A 156 -6.59 -12.40 15.13
CA ASP A 156 -5.35 -12.48 15.90
C ASP A 156 -5.56 -12.18 17.38
N LEU A 157 -6.31 -11.12 17.71
CA LEU A 157 -6.60 -10.81 19.11
C LEU A 157 -7.56 -11.82 19.73
N LYS A 158 -8.55 -12.31 18.97
CA LYS A 158 -9.46 -13.35 19.42
C LYS A 158 -8.71 -14.64 19.77
N GLU A 159 -7.81 -15.07 18.90
CA GLU A 159 -6.96 -16.24 19.16
C GLU A 159 -6.10 -16.03 20.42
N ALA A 160 -5.48 -14.86 20.58
CA ALA A 160 -4.67 -14.54 21.74
C ALA A 160 -5.50 -14.61 23.06
N VAL A 161 -6.72 -14.08 23.05
CA VAL A 161 -7.65 -14.16 24.19
C VAL A 161 -8.03 -15.61 24.49
N GLN A 162 -8.37 -16.41 23.48
CA GLN A 162 -8.70 -17.82 23.66
C GLN A 162 -7.52 -18.63 24.24
N LYS A 163 -6.31 -18.43 23.69
CA LYS A 163 -5.08 -19.06 24.17
C LYS A 163 -4.77 -18.67 25.61
N TYR A 164 -5.03 -17.41 25.99
CA TYR A 164 -4.84 -16.95 27.37
C TYR A 164 -5.80 -17.67 28.32
N LYS A 165 -7.07 -17.81 27.94
CA LYS A 165 -8.11 -18.49 28.75
C LYS A 165 -7.80 -19.98 28.92
N SER A 166 -7.27 -20.64 27.90
CA SER A 166 -6.95 -22.07 27.95
C SER A 166 -5.74 -22.44 28.83
N LYS A 167 -4.94 -21.44 29.22
CA LYS A 167 -3.75 -21.63 30.07
C LYS A 167 -4.00 -21.46 31.57
N LYS A 168 -5.20 -20.99 31.90
CA LYS A 168 -5.66 -20.79 33.28
C LYS A 168 -6.65 -21.88 33.68
#